data_27282dc3829a2dcdd307107e30431b63
#
_entry.id   27282dc3829a2dcdd307107e30431b63
#
_cell.length_a   1.000
_cell.length_b   1.000
_cell.length_c   1.000
_cell.angle_alpha   90.00
_cell.angle_beta   90.00
_cell.angle_gamma   90.00
#
_symmetry.space_group_name_H-M   'P 1'
#
loop_
_entity.id
_entity.type
_entity.pdbx_description
1 polymer ?
#
loop_
_entity_poly.entity_id
_entity_poly.type
_entity_poly.pdbx_seq_one_letter_code
_entity_poly.pdbx_strand_id
1 'polypeptide(L)'
;MTRPELEKLLLQLPNSKLDYPFGEEVAVYKVDVDGEQKMFALVQEQGEPIRLSLKCDPQLAVLLREKYESVLEGYHLNKKHWNTILLTGQLELDELQGLILHSYNLVIDNKAHVPTTD
;
A
#
# COMPACT_ATOMS: atom_id res chain seq x y z
N MET A 1 3.67 -0.21 15.77
CA MET A 1 2.30 -0.26 15.21
C MET A 1 1.79 -1.69 15.23
N THR A 2 0.57 -1.89 15.61
CA THR A 2 -0.06 -3.21 15.63
C THR A 2 -0.92 -3.40 14.37
N ARG A 3 -1.31 -4.65 14.10
CA ARG A 3 -2.20 -4.91 12.97
C ARG A 3 -3.55 -4.20 13.08
N PRO A 4 -4.20 -4.18 14.26
CA PRO A 4 -5.45 -3.41 14.37
C PRO A 4 -5.28 -1.92 14.11
N GLU A 5 -4.16 -1.34 14.52
CA GLU A 5 -3.88 0.08 14.24
C GLU A 5 -3.71 0.31 12.75
N LEU A 6 -3.00 -0.59 12.09
CA LEU A 6 -2.79 -0.48 10.65
C LEU A 6 -4.10 -0.64 9.90
N GLU A 7 -4.91 -1.62 10.30
CA GLU A 7 -6.22 -1.83 9.69
C GLU A 7 -7.07 -0.57 9.80
N LYS A 8 -7.05 0.08 10.97
CA LYS A 8 -7.82 1.29 11.18
C LYS A 8 -7.35 2.40 10.22
N LEU A 9 -6.04 2.54 10.06
CA LEU A 9 -5.52 3.55 9.13
C LEU A 9 -5.98 3.29 7.70
N LEU A 10 -5.91 2.04 7.27
CA LEU A 10 -6.26 1.69 5.89
C LEU A 10 -7.75 1.85 5.64
N LEU A 11 -8.58 1.51 6.63
CA LEU A 11 -10.03 1.60 6.48
C LEU A 11 -10.56 3.00 6.68
N GLN A 12 -9.74 3.95 7.13
CA GLN A 12 -10.16 5.34 7.20
C GLN A 12 -10.29 6.00 5.83
N LEU A 13 -9.62 5.43 4.82
CA LEU A 13 -9.67 6.02 3.49
C LEU A 13 -11.06 5.81 2.89
N PRO A 14 -11.59 6.79 2.16
CA PRO A 14 -12.97 6.73 1.67
C PRO A 14 -13.23 5.49 0.81
N ASN A 15 -14.32 4.79 1.12
CA ASN A 15 -14.77 3.62 0.35
C ASN A 15 -13.80 2.45 0.33
N SER A 16 -12.83 2.45 1.24
CA SER A 16 -11.88 1.36 1.36
C SER A 16 -12.56 0.17 2.01
N LYS A 17 -12.24 -1.03 1.55
CA LYS A 17 -12.84 -2.28 2.04
C LYS A 17 -11.75 -3.32 2.23
N LEU A 18 -11.94 -4.15 3.25
CA LEU A 18 -11.05 -5.27 3.55
C LEU A 18 -11.63 -6.55 2.96
N ASP A 19 -10.79 -7.34 2.32
CA ASP A 19 -11.22 -8.60 1.73
C ASP A 19 -10.04 -9.58 1.77
N TYR A 20 -10.33 -10.85 1.52
CA TYR A 20 -9.32 -11.90 1.53
C TYR A 20 -9.43 -12.74 0.24
N PRO A 21 -9.25 -12.13 -0.93
CA PRO A 21 -9.45 -12.85 -2.20
C PRO A 21 -8.39 -13.92 -2.47
N PHE A 22 -7.24 -13.84 -1.78
CA PHE A 22 -6.16 -14.80 -1.97
C PHE A 22 -6.03 -15.76 -0.78
N GLY A 23 -7.03 -15.81 0.10
CA GLY A 23 -6.98 -16.68 1.28
C GLY A 23 -6.75 -15.89 2.54
N GLU A 24 -6.85 -16.58 3.67
CA GLU A 24 -6.85 -15.93 4.98
C GLU A 24 -5.51 -15.33 5.39
N GLU A 25 -4.46 -15.66 4.67
CA GLU A 25 -3.12 -15.23 5.05
C GLU A 25 -2.77 -13.82 4.61
N VAL A 26 -3.55 -13.24 3.71
CA VAL A 26 -3.26 -11.92 3.18
C VAL A 26 -4.51 -11.07 3.19
N ALA A 27 -4.48 -10.01 4.00
CA ALA A 27 -5.57 -9.02 4.03
C ALA A 27 -5.35 -8.06 2.86
N VAL A 28 -6.38 -7.87 2.04
CA VAL A 28 -6.30 -7.00 0.87
C VAL A 28 -7.26 -5.84 1.07
N TYR A 29 -6.76 -4.62 0.89
CA TYR A 29 -7.55 -3.41 1.03
C TYR A 29 -7.81 -2.84 -0.35
N LYS A 30 -9.09 -2.66 -0.68
CA LYS A 30 -9.52 -2.29 -2.02
C LYS A 30 -10.42 -1.08 -1.99
N VAL A 31 -10.55 -0.44 -3.13
CA VAL A 31 -11.50 0.64 -3.31
C VAL A 31 -12.17 0.44 -4.67
N ASP A 32 -13.47 0.76 -4.73
CA ASP A 32 -14.23 0.66 -5.97
C ASP A 32 -13.99 1.91 -6.79
N VAL A 33 -13.54 1.73 -8.04
CA VAL A 33 -13.31 2.84 -8.96
C VAL A 33 -14.10 2.55 -10.22
N ASP A 34 -15.21 3.24 -10.40
CA ASP A 34 -16.07 3.08 -11.57
C ASP A 34 -16.51 1.63 -11.78
N GLY A 35 -16.87 0.96 -10.68
CA GLY A 35 -17.34 -0.43 -10.75
C GLY A 35 -16.25 -1.46 -10.71
N GLU A 36 -14.99 -1.06 -10.72
CA GLU A 36 -13.88 -2.01 -10.61
C GLU A 36 -13.27 -1.96 -9.23
N GLN A 37 -12.99 -3.14 -8.67
CA GLN A 37 -12.32 -3.23 -7.38
C GLN A 37 -10.82 -3.15 -7.60
N LYS A 38 -10.18 -2.14 -7.02
CA LYS A 38 -8.74 -1.95 -7.18
C LYS A 38 -8.04 -2.04 -5.85
N MET A 39 -6.99 -2.88 -5.78
CA MET A 39 -6.20 -3.04 -4.56
C MET A 39 -5.25 -1.87 -4.40
N PHE A 40 -5.10 -1.38 -3.17
CA PHE A 40 -4.07 -0.38 -2.89
C PHE A 40 -3.16 -0.79 -1.73
N ALA A 41 -3.53 -1.82 -0.97
CA ALA A 41 -2.69 -2.29 0.14
C ALA A 41 -2.91 -3.78 0.39
N LEU A 42 -1.84 -4.48 0.73
CA LEU A 42 -1.91 -5.87 1.18
C LEU A 42 -1.12 -5.98 2.47
N VAL A 43 -1.66 -6.73 3.43
CA VAL A 43 -0.99 -6.94 4.72
C VAL A 43 -0.91 -8.43 4.99
N GLN A 44 0.29 -8.94 5.24
CA GLN A 44 0.47 -10.33 5.65
C GLN A 44 -0.11 -10.49 7.04
N GLU A 45 -0.96 -11.50 7.22
CA GLU A 45 -1.63 -11.68 8.50
C GLU A 45 -0.74 -12.27 9.58
N GLN A 46 0.35 -12.90 9.21
CA GLN A 46 1.25 -13.54 10.17
C GLN A 46 2.68 -13.10 9.97
N GLY A 47 3.48 -13.26 11.01
CA GLY A 47 4.89 -12.95 10.94
C GLY A 47 5.21 -11.59 11.54
N GLU A 48 6.49 -11.45 11.94
CA GLU A 48 7.00 -10.20 12.47
C GLU A 48 8.31 -9.91 11.77
N PRO A 49 8.55 -8.69 11.35
CA PRO A 49 7.64 -7.54 11.45
C PRO A 49 6.47 -7.65 10.48
N ILE A 50 5.46 -6.82 10.69
CA ILE A 50 4.32 -6.75 9.78
C ILE A 50 4.83 -6.35 8.40
N ARG A 51 4.31 -6.99 7.36
CA ARG A 51 4.66 -6.67 5.98
C ARG A 51 3.48 -6.01 5.32
N LEU A 52 3.68 -4.75 4.92
CA LEU A 52 2.66 -3.96 4.26
C LEU A 52 3.11 -3.69 2.83
N SER A 53 2.32 -4.14 1.85
CA SER A 53 2.64 -3.86 0.45
C SER A 53 1.73 -2.75 -0.05
N LEU A 54 2.34 -1.76 -0.68
CA LEU A 54 1.65 -0.58 -1.21
C LEU A 54 2.06 -0.35 -2.65
N LYS A 55 1.11 0.12 -3.44
CA LYS A 55 1.40 0.54 -4.80
C LYS A 55 2.20 1.83 -4.74
N CYS A 56 3.09 2.03 -5.70
CA CYS A 56 3.99 3.18 -5.64
C CYS A 56 4.42 3.58 -7.05
N ASP A 57 4.57 4.87 -7.26
CA ASP A 57 5.18 5.37 -8.49
C ASP A 57 6.55 4.69 -8.67
N PRO A 58 6.88 4.19 -9.87
CA PRO A 58 8.10 3.41 -10.06
C PRO A 58 9.39 4.13 -9.66
N GLN A 59 9.50 5.42 -9.94
CA GLN A 59 10.71 6.15 -9.58
C GLN A 59 10.82 6.32 -8.07
N LEU A 60 9.71 6.65 -7.42
CA LEU A 60 9.68 6.76 -5.98
C LEU A 60 9.95 5.40 -5.33
N ALA A 61 9.42 4.33 -5.92
CA ALA A 61 9.63 2.99 -5.37
C ALA A 61 11.11 2.64 -5.30
N VAL A 62 11.87 2.95 -6.35
CA VAL A 62 13.30 2.69 -6.37
C VAL A 62 14.02 3.54 -5.32
N LEU A 63 13.67 4.82 -5.23
CA LEU A 63 14.31 5.70 -4.26
C LEU A 63 14.07 5.25 -2.83
N LEU A 64 12.86 4.79 -2.52
CA LEU A 64 12.55 4.32 -1.18
C LEU A 64 13.31 3.05 -0.84
N ARG A 65 13.47 2.14 -1.81
CA ARG A 65 14.23 0.91 -1.57
C ARG A 65 15.71 1.21 -1.35
N GLU A 66 16.23 2.24 -2.00
CA GLU A 66 17.61 2.64 -1.80
C GLU A 66 17.80 3.34 -0.46
N LYS A 67 16.80 4.09 -0.03
CA LYS A 67 16.91 4.89 1.19
C LYS A 67 16.68 4.07 2.45
N TYR A 68 15.77 3.09 2.41
CA TYR A 68 15.37 2.35 3.60
C TYR A 68 15.57 0.86 3.42
N GLU A 69 16.31 0.24 4.34
CA GLU A 69 16.48 -1.21 4.34
C GLU A 69 15.15 -1.95 4.54
N SER A 70 14.20 -1.31 5.22
CA SER A 70 12.91 -1.93 5.50
C SER A 70 11.95 -1.88 4.30
N VAL A 71 12.35 -1.25 3.19
CA VAL A 71 11.51 -1.18 2.00
C VAL A 71 12.11 -2.09 0.93
N LEU A 72 11.32 -3.06 0.49
CA LEU A 72 11.73 -4.11 -0.44
C LEU A 72 10.83 -4.10 -1.66
N GLU A 73 11.24 -4.83 -2.70
CA GLU A 73 10.38 -5.04 -3.86
C GLU A 73 9.10 -5.75 -3.43
N GLY A 74 8.02 -5.49 -4.14
CA GLY A 74 6.72 -6.07 -3.79
C GLY A 74 6.76 -7.59 -3.79
N TYR A 75 6.35 -8.21 -2.68
CA TYR A 75 6.39 -9.64 -2.50
C TYR A 75 5.24 -10.28 -3.25
N HIS A 76 5.55 -11.13 -4.22
CA HIS A 76 4.56 -11.77 -5.10
C HIS A 76 3.71 -10.77 -5.87
N LEU A 77 4.26 -9.57 -6.13
CA LEU A 77 3.56 -8.51 -6.84
C LEU A 77 4.47 -7.96 -7.94
N ASN A 78 3.92 -7.11 -8.79
CA ASN A 78 4.70 -6.44 -9.82
C ASN A 78 5.71 -5.52 -9.13
N LYS A 79 7.00 -5.81 -9.29
CA LYS A 79 8.05 -5.12 -8.56
C LYS A 79 8.28 -3.69 -9.00
N LYS A 80 7.81 -3.36 -10.19
CA LYS A 80 7.94 -2.01 -10.70
C LYS A 80 6.94 -1.07 -10.04
N HIS A 81 5.76 -1.58 -9.69
CA HIS A 81 4.66 -0.76 -9.18
C HIS A 81 4.33 -0.99 -7.71
N TRP A 82 5.00 -1.92 -7.06
CA TRP A 82 4.68 -2.27 -5.67
C TRP A 82 5.95 -2.38 -4.84
N ASN A 83 5.87 -1.86 -3.61
CA ASN A 83 6.91 -2.09 -2.59
C ASN A 83 6.29 -2.79 -1.41
N THR A 84 7.10 -3.59 -0.71
CA THR A 84 6.71 -4.18 0.56
C THR A 84 7.52 -3.50 1.66
N ILE A 85 6.84 -2.95 2.65
CA ILE A 85 7.45 -2.24 3.76
C ILE A 85 7.38 -3.12 4.99
N LEU A 86 8.54 -3.35 5.61
CA LEU A 86 8.61 -4.05 6.89
C LEU A 86 8.41 -3.00 7.96
N LEU A 87 7.36 -3.17 8.78
CA LEU A 87 7.02 -2.17 9.79
C LEU A 87 7.88 -2.34 11.02
N THR A 88 9.15 -1.93 10.90
CA THR A 88 10.14 -2.02 11.96
C THR A 88 10.26 -0.72 12.76
N GLY A 89 9.58 0.32 12.32
CA GLY A 89 9.74 1.65 12.91
C GLY A 89 10.75 2.52 12.18
N GLN A 90 11.42 1.98 11.15
CA GLN A 90 12.36 2.77 10.39
C GLN A 90 11.67 3.95 9.68
N LEU A 91 10.49 3.71 9.11
CA LEU A 91 9.68 4.79 8.57
C LEU A 91 8.82 5.34 9.70
N GLU A 92 8.79 6.66 9.84
CA GLU A 92 7.96 7.30 10.84
C GLU A 92 6.50 7.26 10.40
N LEU A 93 5.61 7.45 11.35
CA LEU A 93 4.18 7.29 11.11
C LEU A 93 3.66 8.22 10.00
N ASP A 94 4.08 9.48 10.01
CA ASP A 94 3.59 10.43 9.02
C ASP A 94 4.10 10.08 7.62
N GLU A 95 5.32 9.57 7.51
CA GLU A 95 5.83 9.12 6.22
C GLU A 95 5.06 7.89 5.75
N LEU A 96 4.79 6.96 6.65
CA LEU A 96 4.02 5.78 6.32
C LEU A 96 2.61 6.16 5.86
N GLN A 97 1.96 7.09 6.58
CA GLN A 97 0.64 7.58 6.19
C GLN A 97 0.67 8.22 4.82
N GLY A 98 1.73 8.96 4.52
CA GLY A 98 1.89 9.57 3.20
C GLY A 98 1.98 8.54 2.10
N LEU A 99 2.70 7.44 2.34
CA LEU A 99 2.84 6.38 1.35
C LEU A 99 1.54 5.61 1.18
N ILE A 100 0.78 5.42 2.25
CA ILE A 100 -0.53 4.79 2.17
C ILE A 100 -1.46 5.65 1.31
N LEU A 101 -1.47 6.95 1.55
CA LEU A 101 -2.30 7.87 0.78
C LEU A 101 -1.85 7.92 -0.68
N HIS A 102 -0.55 7.91 -0.92
CA HIS A 102 -0.01 7.87 -2.27
C HIS A 102 -0.52 6.64 -3.03
N SER A 103 -0.47 5.47 -2.39
CA SER A 103 -0.95 4.24 -3.01
C SER A 103 -2.44 4.33 -3.33
N TYR A 104 -3.22 4.82 -2.37
CA TYR A 104 -4.66 4.98 -2.54
C TYR A 104 -4.95 5.92 -3.73
N ASN A 105 -4.25 7.06 -3.78
CA ASN A 105 -4.46 8.04 -4.83
C ASN A 105 -4.08 7.51 -6.20
N LEU A 106 -3.06 6.66 -6.28
CA LEU A 106 -2.69 6.07 -7.57
C LEU A 106 -3.82 5.24 -8.16
N VAL A 107 -4.59 4.56 -7.34
CA VAL A 107 -5.65 3.72 -7.88
C VAL A 107 -6.95 4.50 -8.15
N ILE A 108 -7.26 5.53 -7.36
CA ILE A 108 -8.48 6.28 -7.59
C ILE A 108 -8.32 7.34 -8.67
N ASP A 109 -7.09 7.90 -8.82
CA ASP A 109 -6.86 8.98 -9.77
C ASP A 109 -6.29 8.53 -11.07
N ASN A 110 -6.15 7.23 -11.24
CA ASN A 110 -5.42 6.71 -12.33
C ASN A 110 -6.00 7.11 -13.66
N LYS A 111 -7.22 7.50 -13.73
CA LYS A 111 -7.75 7.95 -15.00
C LYS A 111 -7.99 9.44 -14.99
N ALA A 112 -8.05 10.04 -13.86
CA ALA A 112 -8.32 11.43 -13.79
C ALA A 112 -7.10 12.23 -13.99
N HIS A 113 -5.97 11.69 -13.69
CA HIS A 113 -4.92 12.50 -13.67
C HIS A 113 -4.31 12.61 -14.89
N VAL A 114 -4.65 12.84 -15.39
CA VAL A 114 -4.25 13.14 -16.33
C VAL A 114 -3.78 14.32 -16.45
N PRO A 115 -3.65 14.69 -16.45
CA PRO A 115 -3.05 15.52 -16.49
C PRO A 115 -2.65 16.40 -15.87
N THR A 116 -2.67 16.62 -15.42
CA THR A 116 -2.32 17.31 -14.81
C THR A 116 -1.39 17.86 -14.92
N THR A 117 -1.21 17.95 -15.04
CA THR A 117 -0.54 18.39 -15.03
C THR A 117 0.10 18.88 -15.17
N ASP A 118 0.12 19.04 -15.28
CA ASP A 118 0.62 19.43 -15.51
C ASP A 118 0.94 19.75 -15.78
#